data_bc34c6e3e81df71f73ebda0b0a53be6e
#
_entry.id   bc34c6e3e81df71f73ebda0b0a53be6e
#
_cell.length_a   1.000
_cell.length_b   1.000
_cell.length_c   1.000
_cell.angle_alpha   90.00
_cell.angle_beta   90.00
_cell.angle_gamma   90.00
#
_symmetry.space_group_name_H-M   'P 1'
#
loop_
_entity.id
_entity.type
_entity.pdbx_description
1 polymer ?
#
loop_
_entity_poly.entity_id
_entity_poly.type
_entity_poly.pdbx_seq_one_letter_code
_entity_poly.pdbx_strand_id
1 'polypeptide(L)'
;MKKIKKFLLTMAMTMALGTSAFASSGFEFLLNWSGGLKIGIPNKAAKDIGFKKGGGFDTAITAQIGYMFQVKDGFGISVLGELGYAFDYYNMETDTAINMGVSSMFNSFQLGLLPKFNIGFGGRHGLAIGIGGGVKIPISGNYTLNLKLNGTNPDGSALTQLDLKREDIISMYNPALIGYIKASIDYYLFFTDSIAMEFGLYLGGDFAPKQKDTKIGLDAFDIGLQLGFRFGPKA
;
A
#
# COMPACT_ATOMS: atom_id res chain seq x y z
N MET A 1 -19.77 -5.28 -19.63
CA MET A 1 -20.21 -5.96 -18.38
C MET A 1 -20.33 -7.49 -18.50
N LYS A 2 -20.96 -8.09 -19.55
CA LYS A 2 -21.08 -9.58 -19.68
C LYS A 2 -19.74 -10.31 -19.80
N LYS A 3 -18.72 -9.72 -20.44
CA LYS A 3 -17.38 -10.32 -20.60
C LYS A 3 -16.60 -10.36 -19.27
N ILE A 4 -16.69 -9.30 -18.46
CA ILE A 4 -16.04 -9.23 -17.13
C ILE A 4 -16.66 -10.24 -16.18
N LYS A 5 -17.99 -10.36 -16.15
CA LYS A 5 -18.68 -11.38 -15.32
C LYS A 5 -18.27 -12.79 -15.70
N LYS A 6 -18.16 -13.09 -17.02
CA LYS A 6 -17.68 -14.41 -17.48
C LYS A 6 -16.22 -14.66 -17.10
N PHE A 7 -15.34 -13.66 -17.23
CA PHE A 7 -13.95 -13.76 -16.83
C PHE A 7 -13.81 -14.04 -15.32
N LEU A 8 -14.51 -13.26 -14.48
CA LEU A 8 -14.53 -13.47 -13.02
C LEU A 8 -15.10 -14.83 -12.63
N LEU A 9 -16.17 -15.28 -13.31
CA LEU A 9 -16.75 -16.59 -13.06
C LEU A 9 -15.82 -17.73 -13.48
N THR A 10 -15.16 -17.61 -14.63
CA THR A 10 -14.17 -18.59 -15.10
C THR A 10 -12.98 -18.65 -14.17
N MET A 11 -12.47 -17.49 -13.73
CA MET A 11 -11.37 -17.39 -12.76
C MET A 11 -11.75 -18.03 -11.42
N ALA A 12 -12.96 -17.77 -10.89
CA ALA A 12 -13.47 -18.38 -9.68
C ALA A 12 -13.65 -19.92 -9.83
N MET A 13 -14.15 -20.38 -10.97
CA MET A 13 -14.26 -21.83 -11.25
C MET A 13 -12.89 -22.50 -11.39
N THR A 14 -11.94 -21.88 -12.07
CA THR A 14 -10.57 -22.42 -12.21
C THR A 14 -9.87 -22.51 -10.84
N MET A 15 -10.07 -21.51 -9.98
CA MET A 15 -9.56 -21.55 -8.60
C MET A 15 -10.22 -22.66 -7.77
N ALA A 16 -11.54 -22.84 -7.90
CA ALA A 16 -12.27 -23.89 -7.17
C ALA A 16 -11.90 -25.31 -7.61
N LEU A 17 -11.59 -25.52 -8.88
CA LEU A 17 -11.20 -26.82 -9.42
C LEU A 17 -9.73 -27.17 -9.14
N GLY A 18 -8.85 -26.17 -9.00
CA GLY A 18 -7.42 -26.38 -8.69
C GLY A 18 -7.14 -26.79 -7.25
N THR A 19 -8.07 -26.56 -6.32
CA THR A 19 -7.89 -26.83 -4.89
C THR A 19 -8.15 -28.26 -4.46
N SER A 20 -8.75 -29.10 -5.31
CA SER A 20 -9.16 -30.46 -4.93
C SER A 20 -8.08 -31.54 -5.11
N ALA A 21 -6.97 -31.24 -5.79
CA ALA A 21 -5.95 -32.22 -6.16
C ALA A 21 -4.72 -32.29 -5.25
N PHE A 22 -4.48 -31.24 -4.44
CA PHE A 22 -3.33 -31.15 -3.53
C PHE A 22 -3.82 -30.58 -2.20
N ALA A 23 -4.05 -31.43 -1.23
CA ALA A 23 -4.67 -31.07 0.07
C ALA A 23 -3.90 -30.03 0.88
N SER A 24 -2.75 -29.55 0.39
CA SER A 24 -1.83 -28.78 1.20
C SER A 24 -0.96 -27.76 0.46
N SER A 25 -0.91 -27.77 -0.85
CA SER A 25 -0.23 -26.74 -1.67
C SER A 25 -1.15 -26.32 -2.79
N GLY A 26 -1.13 -25.07 -3.20
CA GLY A 26 -2.00 -24.62 -4.26
C GLY A 26 -1.95 -23.15 -4.57
N PHE A 27 -2.73 -22.78 -5.58
CA PHE A 27 -2.91 -21.43 -6.01
C PHE A 27 -3.63 -20.59 -4.95
N GLU A 28 -3.17 -19.38 -4.73
CA GLU A 28 -3.76 -18.43 -3.81
C GLU A 28 -4.16 -17.14 -4.54
N PHE A 29 -5.29 -16.60 -4.09
CA PHE A 29 -5.75 -15.28 -4.44
C PHE A 29 -6.25 -14.58 -3.18
N LEU A 30 -5.77 -13.36 -2.93
CA LEU A 30 -6.24 -12.52 -1.84
C LEU A 30 -6.73 -11.20 -2.43
N LEU A 31 -7.82 -10.68 -1.89
CA LEU A 31 -8.33 -9.35 -2.19
C LEU A 31 -8.38 -8.57 -0.89
N ASN A 32 -7.57 -7.52 -0.78
CA ASN A 32 -7.37 -6.78 0.45
C ASN A 32 -7.68 -5.30 0.25
N TRP A 33 -8.31 -4.71 1.23
CA TRP A 33 -8.33 -3.29 1.49
C TRP A 33 -7.39 -2.99 2.66
N SER A 34 -6.58 -1.96 2.55
CA SER A 34 -5.68 -1.49 3.61
C SER A 34 -5.83 0.01 3.83
N GLY A 35 -5.57 0.44 5.05
CA GLY A 35 -5.50 1.85 5.41
C GLY A 35 -4.59 2.06 6.60
N GLY A 36 -3.78 3.12 6.53
CA GLY A 36 -2.78 3.40 7.54
C GLY A 36 -2.46 4.88 7.72
N LEU A 37 -1.70 5.13 8.76
CA LEU A 37 -1.14 6.43 9.08
C LEU A 37 0.34 6.46 8.69
N LYS A 38 0.79 7.61 8.20
CA LYS A 38 2.17 7.86 7.80
C LYS A 38 2.85 8.81 8.76
N ILE A 39 4.05 8.45 9.20
CA ILE A 39 4.98 9.32 9.90
C ILE A 39 6.01 9.76 8.88
N GLY A 40 5.94 11.03 8.47
CA GLY A 40 6.79 11.59 7.43
C GLY A 40 8.19 11.90 7.93
N ILE A 41 9.18 11.56 7.14
CA ILE A 41 10.60 11.77 7.37
C ILE A 41 11.13 12.71 6.29
N PRO A 42 11.14 14.05 6.51
CA PRO A 42 11.70 15.00 5.55
C PRO A 42 13.16 14.66 5.24
N ASN A 43 13.52 14.67 3.97
CA ASN A 43 14.90 14.44 3.55
C ASN A 43 15.80 15.66 3.89
N LYS A 44 17.10 15.55 3.63
CA LYS A 44 18.05 16.61 3.95
C LYS A 44 17.66 17.95 3.29
N ALA A 45 17.32 17.95 2.01
CA ALA A 45 16.93 19.17 1.29
C ALA A 45 15.70 19.84 1.90
N ALA A 46 14.72 19.06 2.34
CA ALA A 46 13.54 19.59 3.05
C ALA A 46 13.91 20.16 4.43
N LYS A 47 14.78 19.48 5.17
CA LYS A 47 15.26 19.97 6.49
C LYS A 47 16.07 21.26 6.40
N ASP A 48 16.90 21.38 5.37
CA ASP A 48 17.76 22.57 5.16
C ASP A 48 16.94 23.86 4.94
N ILE A 49 15.69 23.74 4.43
CA ILE A 49 14.75 24.87 4.27
C ILE A 49 13.69 24.97 5.37
N GLY A 50 13.86 24.21 6.47
CA GLY A 50 13.07 24.34 7.69
C GLY A 50 11.92 23.37 7.88
N PHE A 51 11.69 22.40 6.97
CA PHE A 51 10.71 21.34 7.21
C PHE A 51 11.21 20.38 8.29
N LYS A 52 10.46 20.26 9.38
CA LYS A 52 10.87 19.42 10.53
C LYS A 52 9.93 18.26 10.78
N LYS A 53 8.67 18.39 10.39
CA LYS A 53 7.60 17.44 10.65
C LYS A 53 6.90 17.08 9.36
N GLY A 54 6.45 15.87 9.30
CA GLY A 54 5.64 15.40 8.21
C GLY A 54 4.75 14.23 8.67
N GLY A 55 3.72 13.98 7.91
CA GLY A 55 2.79 12.89 8.17
C GLY A 55 1.87 12.67 7.00
N GLY A 56 0.88 11.82 7.20
CA GLY A 56 -0.11 11.55 6.17
C GLY A 56 -0.91 10.30 6.46
N PHE A 57 -1.52 9.80 5.43
CA PHE A 57 -2.23 8.53 5.48
C PHE A 57 -2.20 7.89 4.08
N ASP A 58 -2.45 6.59 4.05
CA ASP A 58 -2.64 5.84 2.82
C ASP A 58 -3.86 4.94 2.89
N THR A 59 -4.35 4.58 1.73
CA THR A 59 -5.32 3.50 1.58
C THR A 59 -5.10 2.81 0.24
N ALA A 60 -5.31 1.50 0.20
CA ALA A 60 -5.15 0.74 -1.03
C ALA A 60 -6.16 -0.40 -1.13
N ILE A 61 -6.50 -0.76 -2.37
CA ILE A 61 -7.17 -2.02 -2.70
C ILE A 61 -6.17 -2.83 -3.53
N THR A 62 -5.82 -4.01 -3.03
CA THR A 62 -4.82 -4.89 -3.66
C THR A 62 -5.37 -6.28 -3.91
N ALA A 63 -5.03 -6.85 -5.05
CA ALA A 63 -5.14 -8.26 -5.35
C ALA A 63 -3.75 -8.89 -5.23
N GLN A 64 -3.64 -9.95 -4.43
CA GLN A 64 -2.42 -10.74 -4.34
C GLN A 64 -2.67 -12.10 -5.00
N ILE A 65 -1.78 -12.52 -5.87
CA ILE A 65 -1.93 -13.71 -6.70
C ILE A 65 -0.62 -14.50 -6.63
N GLY A 66 -0.72 -15.79 -6.34
CA GLY A 66 0.47 -16.62 -6.27
C GLY A 66 0.20 -18.06 -5.91
N TYR A 67 1.15 -18.68 -5.25
CA TYR A 67 1.13 -20.07 -4.90
C TYR A 67 1.64 -20.30 -3.48
N MET A 68 0.94 -21.12 -2.70
CA MET A 68 1.38 -21.60 -1.42
C MET A 68 2.02 -22.98 -1.56
N PHE A 69 3.22 -23.10 -1.07
CA PHE A 69 3.96 -24.34 -0.91
C PHE A 69 3.82 -24.80 0.53
N GLN A 70 3.18 -25.93 0.76
CA GLN A 70 3.17 -26.53 2.08
C GLN A 70 4.53 -27.20 2.34
N VAL A 71 5.16 -26.81 3.44
CA VAL A 71 6.45 -27.36 3.88
C VAL A 71 6.23 -28.54 4.82
N LYS A 72 5.25 -28.44 5.68
CA LYS A 72 4.78 -29.50 6.59
C LYS A 72 3.36 -29.17 7.06
N ASP A 73 2.70 -30.12 7.73
CA ASP A 73 1.38 -29.88 8.31
C ASP A 73 1.39 -28.66 9.22
N GLY A 74 0.46 -27.74 8.96
CA GLY A 74 0.33 -26.49 9.68
C GLY A 74 1.40 -25.43 9.34
N PHE A 75 2.23 -25.64 8.30
CA PHE A 75 3.22 -24.63 7.89
C PHE A 75 3.41 -24.59 6.38
N GLY A 76 3.24 -23.43 5.77
CA GLY A 76 3.43 -23.19 4.35
C GLY A 76 4.12 -21.87 4.04
N ILE A 77 4.62 -21.75 2.83
CA ILE A 77 5.25 -20.52 2.30
C ILE A 77 4.48 -20.12 1.05
N SER A 78 3.94 -18.92 1.04
CA SER A 78 3.31 -18.31 -0.13
C SER A 78 4.29 -17.38 -0.84
N VAL A 79 4.27 -17.40 -2.17
CA VAL A 79 4.92 -16.40 -3.01
C VAL A 79 3.84 -15.67 -3.79
N LEU A 80 3.60 -14.42 -3.42
CA LEU A 80 2.48 -13.62 -3.91
C LEU A 80 3.00 -12.40 -4.70
N GLY A 81 2.51 -12.25 -5.93
CA GLY A 81 2.56 -11.00 -6.66
C GLY A 81 1.42 -10.10 -6.19
N GLU A 82 1.69 -8.83 -5.94
CA GLU A 82 0.71 -7.84 -5.52
C GLU A 82 0.43 -6.86 -6.66
N LEU A 83 -0.85 -6.60 -6.94
CA LEU A 83 -1.34 -5.63 -7.92
C LEU A 83 -2.47 -4.84 -7.27
N GLY A 84 -2.46 -3.51 -7.40
CA GLY A 84 -3.49 -2.73 -6.75
C GLY A 84 -3.58 -1.28 -7.19
N TYR A 85 -4.49 -0.59 -6.53
CA TYR A 85 -4.67 0.84 -6.60
C TYR A 85 -4.45 1.42 -5.21
N ALA A 86 -3.55 2.41 -5.11
CA ALA A 86 -3.19 3.05 -3.86
C ALA A 86 -3.45 4.56 -3.94
N PHE A 87 -3.91 5.11 -2.83
CA PHE A 87 -4.02 6.53 -2.58
C PHE A 87 -3.07 6.88 -1.43
N ASP A 88 -2.18 7.83 -1.66
CA ASP A 88 -1.19 8.29 -0.69
C ASP A 88 -1.32 9.79 -0.48
N TYR A 89 -1.45 10.21 0.78
CA TYR A 89 -1.41 11.60 1.19
C TYR A 89 -0.18 11.87 2.04
N TYR A 90 0.56 12.90 1.69
CA TYR A 90 1.73 13.39 2.40
C TYR A 90 1.56 14.85 2.76
N ASN A 91 1.93 15.22 3.97
CA ASN A 91 1.96 16.60 4.44
C ASN A 91 3.26 16.87 5.19
N MET A 92 3.84 18.03 4.99
CA MET A 92 4.99 18.54 5.75
C MET A 92 4.86 20.03 6.01
N GLU A 93 5.35 20.46 7.15
CA GLU A 93 5.27 21.87 7.59
C GLU A 93 6.63 22.35 8.11
N THR A 94 6.92 23.64 7.88
CA THR A 94 8.05 24.30 8.52
C THR A 94 7.67 24.72 9.94
N ASP A 95 8.65 24.77 10.85
CA ASP A 95 8.45 25.20 12.24
C ASP A 95 9.13 26.58 12.42
N THR A 96 8.59 27.57 11.74
CA THR A 96 9.11 28.95 11.73
C THR A 96 7.96 29.96 11.92
N ALA A 97 8.26 31.22 12.22
CA ALA A 97 7.25 32.27 12.38
C ALA A 97 6.37 32.42 11.11
N ILE A 98 6.96 32.19 9.95
CA ILE A 98 6.23 32.00 8.68
C ILE A 98 6.17 30.48 8.43
N ASN A 99 5.07 29.85 8.79
CA ASN A 99 4.89 28.43 8.60
C ASN A 99 4.44 28.14 7.16
N MET A 100 5.25 27.41 6.42
CA MET A 100 4.93 26.93 5.09
C MET A 100 4.51 25.47 5.17
N GLY A 101 3.30 25.17 4.72
CA GLY A 101 2.76 23.82 4.62
C GLY A 101 2.74 23.34 3.17
N VAL A 102 3.25 22.16 2.93
CA VAL A 102 3.20 21.49 1.62
C VAL A 102 2.49 20.17 1.78
N SER A 103 1.45 19.94 0.99
CA SER A 103 0.81 18.63 0.89
C SER A 103 0.80 18.11 -0.53
N SER A 104 0.92 16.78 -0.65
CA SER A 104 0.88 16.08 -1.93
C SER A 104 0.00 14.85 -1.79
N MET A 105 -0.89 14.66 -2.75
CA MET A 105 -1.72 13.47 -2.89
C MET A 105 -1.34 12.74 -4.17
N PHE A 106 -1.27 11.42 -4.13
CA PHE A 106 -1.03 10.59 -5.30
C PHE A 106 -2.04 9.46 -5.38
N ASN A 107 -2.60 9.29 -6.56
CA ASN A 107 -3.34 8.10 -6.97
C ASN A 107 -2.41 7.24 -7.82
N SER A 108 -2.21 5.99 -7.45
CA SER A 108 -1.16 5.17 -8.01
C SER A 108 -1.64 3.77 -8.37
N PHE A 109 -1.08 3.19 -9.42
CA PHE A 109 -1.04 1.74 -9.56
C PHE A 109 0.09 1.17 -8.71
N GLN A 110 -0.22 0.12 -7.94
CA GLN A 110 0.72 -0.56 -7.06
C GLN A 110 1.09 -1.92 -7.65
N LEU A 111 2.39 -2.23 -7.67
CA LEU A 111 2.95 -3.50 -8.10
C LEU A 111 4.00 -3.94 -7.10
N GLY A 112 3.96 -5.21 -6.68
CA GLY A 112 4.92 -5.71 -5.69
C GLY A 112 4.99 -7.22 -5.60
N LEU A 113 5.85 -7.67 -4.70
CA LEU A 113 5.98 -9.06 -4.28
C LEU A 113 5.86 -9.12 -2.76
N LEU A 114 5.07 -10.06 -2.25
CA LEU A 114 4.83 -10.24 -0.83
C LEU A 114 4.86 -11.74 -0.46
N PRO A 115 6.04 -12.34 -0.31
CA PRO A 115 6.13 -13.67 0.28
C PRO A 115 5.58 -13.67 1.71
N LYS A 116 4.85 -14.74 2.07
CA LYS A 116 4.24 -14.94 3.39
C LYS A 116 4.59 -16.30 3.96
N PHE A 117 4.89 -16.36 5.25
CA PHE A 117 5.00 -17.59 6.04
C PHE A 117 3.65 -17.86 6.70
N ASN A 118 3.00 -18.95 6.37
CA ASN A 118 1.68 -19.31 6.85
C ASN A 118 1.76 -20.39 7.93
N ILE A 119 1.04 -20.20 9.02
CA ILE A 119 0.92 -21.12 10.15
C ILE A 119 -0.55 -21.42 10.37
N GLY A 120 -0.94 -22.66 10.18
CA GLY A 120 -2.29 -23.16 10.44
C GLY A 120 -2.44 -23.68 11.87
N PHE A 121 -3.55 -23.38 12.55
CA PHE A 121 -3.87 -23.90 13.86
C PHE A 121 -5.38 -24.03 14.08
N GLY A 122 -5.79 -25.05 14.82
CA GLY A 122 -7.19 -25.23 15.21
C GLY A 122 -8.18 -25.46 14.06
N GLY A 123 -7.72 -25.91 12.89
CA GLY A 123 -8.54 -26.31 11.75
C GLY A 123 -9.19 -25.17 10.94
N ARG A 124 -9.54 -24.05 11.58
CA ARG A 124 -10.17 -22.88 10.93
C ARG A 124 -9.35 -21.60 11.05
N HIS A 125 -8.24 -21.63 11.71
CA HIS A 125 -7.44 -20.47 12.03
C HIS A 125 -6.09 -20.56 11.35
N GLY A 126 -5.59 -19.44 10.87
CA GLY A 126 -4.25 -19.31 10.33
C GLY A 126 -3.66 -17.97 10.66
N LEU A 127 -2.36 -17.93 10.74
CA LEU A 127 -1.55 -16.73 10.86
C LEU A 127 -0.57 -16.69 9.71
N ALA A 128 -0.36 -15.52 9.11
CA ALA A 128 0.73 -15.34 8.17
C ALA A 128 1.60 -14.15 8.55
N ILE A 129 2.90 -14.27 8.30
CA ILE A 129 3.86 -13.19 8.41
C ILE A 129 4.42 -12.94 7.02
N GLY A 130 4.17 -11.75 6.50
CA GLY A 130 4.62 -11.32 5.17
C GLY A 130 5.73 -10.28 5.27
N ILE A 131 6.68 -10.35 4.34
CA ILE A 131 7.70 -9.31 4.13
C ILE A 131 7.89 -9.15 2.64
N GLY A 132 7.76 -7.93 2.14
CA GLY A 132 7.89 -7.66 0.72
C GLY A 132 7.99 -6.18 0.40
N GLY A 133 7.67 -5.85 -0.83
CA GLY A 133 7.70 -4.47 -1.30
C GLY A 133 7.54 -4.38 -2.81
N GLY A 134 7.62 -3.17 -3.31
CA GLY A 134 7.41 -2.91 -4.72
C GLY A 134 7.46 -1.45 -5.07
N VAL A 135 6.67 -1.08 -6.05
CA VAL A 135 6.55 0.29 -6.54
C VAL A 135 5.08 0.69 -6.68
N LYS A 136 4.80 1.94 -6.39
CA LYS A 136 3.55 2.60 -6.72
C LYS A 136 3.86 3.59 -7.84
N ILE A 137 3.10 3.53 -8.92
CA ILE A 137 3.24 4.37 -10.11
C ILE A 137 2.13 5.42 -10.08
N PRO A 138 2.40 6.66 -9.66
CA PRO A 138 1.39 7.71 -9.63
C PRO A 138 0.85 8.00 -11.04
N ILE A 139 -0.48 8.01 -11.17
CA ILE A 139 -1.18 8.32 -12.42
C ILE A 139 -1.83 9.70 -12.39
N SER A 140 -2.16 10.17 -11.20
CA SER A 140 -2.65 11.52 -10.94
C SER A 140 -2.32 11.93 -9.52
N GLY A 141 -2.48 13.20 -9.21
CA GLY A 141 -2.24 13.70 -7.87
C GLY A 141 -2.71 15.14 -7.70
N ASN A 142 -2.45 15.67 -6.52
CA ASN A 142 -2.65 17.07 -6.20
C ASN A 142 -1.47 17.56 -5.38
N TYR A 143 -1.05 18.79 -5.64
CA TYR A 143 -0.04 19.49 -4.87
C TYR A 143 -0.63 20.77 -4.31
N THR A 144 -0.48 21.00 -3.01
CA THR A 144 -0.98 22.20 -2.34
C THR A 144 0.11 22.85 -1.51
N LEU A 145 0.27 24.15 -1.68
CA LEU A 145 1.16 25.00 -0.91
C LEU A 145 0.32 25.98 -0.08
N ASN A 146 0.49 25.97 1.23
CA ASN A 146 -0.16 26.87 2.17
C ASN A 146 0.89 27.73 2.90
N LEU A 147 0.53 28.96 3.24
CA LEU A 147 1.32 29.84 4.08
C LEU A 147 0.49 30.23 5.32
N LYS A 148 1.08 30.08 6.49
CA LYS A 148 0.47 30.51 7.76
C LYS A 148 1.38 31.54 8.41
N LEU A 149 0.86 32.69 8.75
CA LEU A 149 1.57 33.75 9.52
C LEU A 149 1.14 33.63 10.98
N ASN A 150 2.09 33.41 11.91
CA ASN A 150 1.82 33.24 13.34
C ASN A 150 0.76 32.19 13.65
N GLY A 151 0.74 31.08 12.87
CA GLY A 151 -0.19 29.97 13.06
C GLY A 151 -1.59 30.17 12.44
N THR A 152 -1.86 31.30 11.81
CA THR A 152 -3.12 31.59 11.12
C THR A 152 -2.89 31.81 9.63
N ASN A 153 -3.79 31.29 8.80
CA ASN A 153 -3.82 31.68 7.38
C ASN A 153 -4.40 33.10 7.29
N PRO A 154 -3.75 34.04 6.62
CA PRO A 154 -4.22 35.41 6.53
C PRO A 154 -5.63 35.56 5.93
N ASP A 155 -6.00 34.64 5.05
CA ASP A 155 -7.30 34.58 4.35
C ASP A 155 -7.91 33.19 4.25
N GLY A 156 -7.26 32.16 4.86
CA GLY A 156 -7.75 30.77 4.83
C GLY A 156 -7.51 30.02 3.52
N SER A 157 -6.94 30.67 2.49
CA SER A 157 -6.74 30.05 1.18
C SER A 157 -5.37 29.41 1.00
N ALA A 158 -5.29 28.42 0.12
CA ALA A 158 -4.02 27.89 -0.35
C ALA A 158 -3.35 28.90 -1.28
N LEU A 159 -2.02 29.12 -1.12
CA LEU A 159 -1.26 29.97 -2.06
C LEU A 159 -1.24 29.38 -3.47
N THR A 160 -1.17 28.07 -3.57
CA THR A 160 -1.13 27.35 -4.83
C THR A 160 -1.77 25.98 -4.64
N GLN A 161 -2.66 25.63 -5.54
CA GLN A 161 -3.23 24.28 -5.66
C GLN A 161 -3.13 23.86 -7.13
N LEU A 162 -2.52 22.71 -7.36
CA LEU A 162 -2.27 22.16 -8.69
C LEU A 162 -2.79 20.74 -8.75
N ASP A 163 -3.66 20.46 -9.70
CA ASP A 163 -4.03 19.10 -10.07
C ASP A 163 -2.97 18.57 -11.02
N LEU A 164 -2.41 17.40 -10.69
CA LEU A 164 -1.30 16.81 -11.41
C LEU A 164 -1.78 15.59 -12.22
N LYS A 165 -1.56 15.63 -13.53
CA LYS A 165 -1.63 14.47 -14.39
C LYS A 165 -0.29 13.72 -14.36
N ARG A 166 -0.25 12.53 -14.94
CA ARG A 166 0.99 11.73 -15.02
C ARG A 166 2.16 12.49 -15.65
N GLU A 167 1.91 13.29 -16.67
CA GLU A 167 2.91 14.11 -17.36
C GLU A 167 3.52 15.15 -16.42
N ASP A 168 2.69 15.82 -15.62
CA ASP A 168 3.11 16.81 -14.64
C ASP A 168 3.97 16.16 -13.55
N ILE A 169 3.54 14.98 -13.06
CA ILE A 169 4.30 14.21 -12.07
C ILE A 169 5.69 13.84 -12.62
N ILE A 170 5.77 13.36 -13.87
CA ILE A 170 7.04 13.03 -14.52
C ILE A 170 7.89 14.30 -14.70
N SER A 171 7.31 15.46 -14.99
CA SER A 171 8.05 16.72 -15.13
C SER A 171 8.61 17.22 -13.82
N MET A 172 7.85 17.10 -12.71
CA MET A 172 8.17 17.67 -11.41
C MET A 172 9.06 16.76 -10.54
N TYR A 173 8.96 15.43 -10.69
CA TYR A 173 9.58 14.46 -9.77
C TYR A 173 10.57 13.53 -10.46
N ASN A 174 11.59 13.08 -9.68
CA ASN A 174 12.56 12.08 -10.11
C ASN A 174 13.07 11.24 -8.92
N PRO A 175 12.84 9.92 -8.89
CA PRO A 175 11.97 9.17 -9.80
C PRO A 175 10.50 9.58 -9.64
N ALA A 176 9.71 9.50 -10.71
CA ALA A 176 8.27 9.76 -10.71
C ALA A 176 7.48 8.50 -10.30
N LEU A 177 7.92 7.85 -9.21
CA LEU A 177 7.33 6.67 -8.60
C LEU A 177 7.65 6.63 -7.10
N ILE A 178 6.86 5.89 -6.34
CA ILE A 178 7.04 5.65 -4.91
C ILE A 178 7.51 4.21 -4.74
N GLY A 179 8.71 4.00 -4.21
CA GLY A 179 9.14 2.67 -3.75
C GLY A 179 8.49 2.38 -2.41
N TYR A 180 8.11 1.13 -2.13
CA TYR A 180 7.63 0.75 -0.81
C TYR A 180 8.21 -0.58 -0.34
N ILE A 181 8.31 -0.70 0.98
CA ILE A 181 8.55 -1.96 1.69
C ILE A 181 7.39 -2.18 2.65
N LYS A 182 7.04 -3.44 2.90
CA LYS A 182 5.91 -3.81 3.76
C LYS A 182 6.22 -5.09 4.52
N ALA A 183 5.95 -5.08 5.82
CA ALA A 183 5.84 -6.27 6.65
C ALA A 183 4.40 -6.38 7.15
N SER A 184 3.82 -7.58 7.17
CA SER A 184 2.46 -7.80 7.65
C SER A 184 2.38 -8.98 8.61
N ILE A 185 1.39 -8.93 9.48
CA ILE A 185 0.94 -10.05 10.30
C ILE A 185 -0.56 -10.17 10.05
N ASP A 186 -0.97 -11.27 9.43
CA ASP A 186 -2.31 -11.50 8.94
C ASP A 186 -2.92 -12.70 9.64
N TYR A 187 -4.09 -12.51 10.24
CA TYR A 187 -4.89 -13.58 10.82
C TYR A 187 -5.97 -13.99 9.82
N TYR A 188 -6.12 -15.29 9.59
CA TYR A 188 -7.12 -15.89 8.72
C TYR A 188 -8.16 -16.66 9.52
N LEU A 189 -9.43 -16.37 9.24
CA LEU A 189 -10.56 -17.17 9.71
C LEU A 189 -11.20 -17.89 8.52
N PHE A 190 -11.00 -19.19 8.42
CA PHE A 190 -11.51 -20.01 7.35
C PHE A 190 -12.98 -20.35 7.55
N PHE A 191 -13.82 -20.03 6.59
CA PHE A 191 -15.23 -20.42 6.52
C PHE A 191 -15.40 -21.78 5.87
N THR A 192 -14.55 -22.07 4.87
CA THR A 192 -14.45 -23.35 4.15
C THR A 192 -12.98 -23.78 4.11
N ASP A 193 -12.70 -24.89 3.44
CA ASP A 193 -11.31 -25.37 3.28
C ASP A 193 -10.45 -24.47 2.39
N SER A 194 -11.07 -23.54 1.66
CA SER A 194 -10.39 -22.70 0.70
C SER A 194 -10.77 -21.21 0.73
N ILE A 195 -11.66 -20.80 1.64
CA ILE A 195 -12.10 -19.40 1.75
C ILE A 195 -11.92 -18.92 3.18
N ALA A 196 -11.16 -17.86 3.36
CA ALA A 196 -10.97 -17.21 4.64
C ALA A 196 -11.20 -15.70 4.56
N MET A 197 -11.58 -15.13 5.68
CA MET A 197 -11.49 -13.70 5.93
C MET A 197 -10.12 -13.40 6.52
N GLU A 198 -9.52 -12.30 6.09
CA GLU A 198 -8.21 -11.82 6.53
C GLU A 198 -8.36 -10.56 7.37
N PHE A 199 -7.67 -10.53 8.50
CA PHE A 199 -7.50 -9.37 9.37
C PHE A 199 -6.01 -9.19 9.61
N GLY A 200 -5.44 -8.09 9.16
CA GLY A 200 -4.00 -7.88 9.22
C GLY A 200 -3.61 -6.54 9.83
N LEU A 201 -2.40 -6.54 10.39
CA LEU A 201 -1.62 -5.36 10.72
C LEU A 201 -0.46 -5.28 9.74
N TYR A 202 -0.10 -4.07 9.30
CA TYR A 202 1.12 -3.88 8.53
C TYR A 202 1.96 -2.73 9.08
N LEU A 203 3.25 -2.87 8.86
CA LEU A 203 4.27 -1.84 8.99
C LEU A 203 4.90 -1.66 7.63
N GLY A 204 5.12 -0.43 7.22
CA GLY A 204 5.67 -0.13 5.91
C GLY A 204 6.64 1.03 5.93
N GLY A 205 7.24 1.25 4.78
CA GLY A 205 8.02 2.44 4.51
C GLY A 205 7.88 2.80 3.05
N ASP A 206 7.54 4.07 2.80
CA ASP A 206 7.44 4.64 1.47
C ASP A 206 8.65 5.53 1.19
N PHE A 207 9.28 5.34 0.06
CA PHE A 207 10.31 6.19 -0.52
C PHE A 207 9.64 7.10 -1.55
N ALA A 208 9.21 8.27 -1.08
CA ALA A 208 8.42 9.19 -1.90
C ALA A 208 9.25 9.83 -3.03
N PRO A 209 8.60 10.25 -4.11
CA PRO A 209 9.27 10.94 -5.20
C PRO A 209 9.86 12.27 -4.73
N LYS A 210 11.01 12.63 -5.29
CA LYS A 210 11.71 13.88 -4.96
C LYS A 210 11.54 14.87 -6.09
N GLN A 211 11.29 16.14 -5.75
CA GLN A 211 11.21 17.20 -6.74
C GLN A 211 12.55 17.32 -7.50
N LYS A 212 12.48 17.49 -8.83
CA LYS A 212 13.68 17.51 -9.68
C LYS A 212 14.64 18.65 -9.36
N ASP A 213 14.11 19.84 -9.13
CA ASP A 213 14.91 21.06 -8.96
C ASP A 213 15.40 21.20 -7.53
N THR A 214 14.49 21.15 -6.57
CA THR A 214 14.77 21.38 -5.16
C THR A 214 15.30 20.15 -4.42
N LYS A 215 15.14 18.95 -4.98
CA LYS A 215 15.42 17.64 -4.35
C LYS A 215 14.61 17.39 -3.06
N ILE A 216 13.60 18.21 -2.80
CA ILE A 216 12.72 18.05 -1.64
C ILE A 216 11.90 16.77 -1.79
N GLY A 217 11.81 16.00 -0.70
CA GLY A 217 11.01 14.80 -0.62
C GLY A 217 10.70 14.43 0.82
N LEU A 218 9.62 13.68 1.01
CA LEU A 218 9.14 13.20 2.29
C LEU A 218 8.99 11.68 2.20
N ASP A 219 9.99 10.95 2.69
CA ASP A 219 9.86 9.51 2.91
C ASP A 219 8.91 9.29 4.11
N ALA A 220 8.30 8.12 4.23
CA ALA A 220 7.36 7.86 5.32
C ALA A 220 7.54 6.46 5.91
N PHE A 221 7.28 6.35 7.20
CA PHE A 221 7.02 5.08 7.87
C PHE A 221 5.52 4.93 8.03
N ASP A 222 4.98 3.76 7.68
CA ASP A 222 3.55 3.49 7.67
C ASP A 222 3.20 2.44 8.71
N ILE A 223 2.06 2.64 9.37
CA ILE A 223 1.41 1.65 10.23
C ILE A 223 -0.07 1.62 9.93
N GLY A 224 -0.63 0.44 9.70
CA GLY A 224 -2.04 0.34 9.34
C GLY A 224 -2.64 -1.03 9.50
N LEU A 225 -3.91 -1.09 9.13
CA LEU A 225 -4.75 -2.28 9.15
C LEU A 225 -5.01 -2.75 7.71
N GLN A 226 -5.20 -4.05 7.54
CA GLN A 226 -5.74 -4.60 6.31
C GLN A 226 -6.87 -5.59 6.62
N LEU A 227 -7.87 -5.58 5.73
CA LEU A 227 -9.02 -6.46 5.76
C LEU A 227 -9.19 -7.08 4.38
N GLY A 228 -9.52 -8.34 4.32
CA GLY A 228 -9.68 -8.96 3.02
C GLY A 228 -10.28 -10.36 3.04
N PHE A 229 -10.23 -10.96 1.88
CA PHE A 229 -10.59 -12.34 1.66
C PHE A 229 -9.45 -13.09 1.01
N ARG A 230 -9.19 -14.28 1.51
CA ARG A 230 -8.25 -15.23 0.95
C ARG A 230 -8.99 -16.38 0.33
N PHE A 231 -8.58 -16.77 -0.88
CA PHE A 231 -9.02 -17.94 -1.61
C PHE A 231 -7.78 -18.79 -1.88
N GLY A 232 -7.72 -19.97 -1.33
CA GLY A 232 -6.55 -20.85 -1.44
C GLY A 232 -6.50 -21.89 -0.33
N PRO A 233 -5.48 -22.76 -0.35
CA PRO A 233 -5.35 -23.83 0.61
C PRO A 233 -5.03 -23.32 2.03
N LYS A 234 -5.38 -24.12 3.02
CA LYS A 234 -4.89 -23.96 4.41
C LYS A 234 -3.43 -24.42 4.48
N ALA A 235 -2.65 -23.82 5.40
CA ALA A 235 -1.33 -24.31 5.74
C ALA A 235 -1.39 -25.50 6.70
#